data_7cca7a31d898c373b595d6ca3ccd59a5
#
_entry.id   7cca7a31d898c373b595d6ca3ccd59a5
#
_cell.length_a   1.000
_cell.length_b   1.000
_cell.length_c   1.000
_cell.angle_alpha   90.00
_cell.angle_beta   90.00
_cell.angle_gamma   90.00
#
_symmetry.space_group_name_H-M   'P 1'
#
loop_
_entity.id
_entity.type
_entity.pdbx_description
1 polymer ?
#
loop_
_entity_poly.entity_id
_entity_poly.type
_entity_poly.pdbx_seq_one_letter_code
_entity_poly.pdbx_strand_id
1 'polypeptide(L)'
;NANYSFEGATFGVYSDKGCNSQLATLTADGNGDTKEVEVKAGTVYIKELSAPKGYKLDSTVHALNVEVGKTATLTVADTPKVTETLIDLFKIDMETGKSTPQGTASLEGAEFTWSYYDGYYNADNLPAKATRTWTTKTVAEKDSDGTIHYVSRLADSYKVSGDSFYTQDGKNVLPLGTLTVTETKAPNGYLLDGAYMQADGSSEQIKGTYLTQISEDGELAVLSGSNQYSVSDKVIRGGVKIQKRDLETKDTKAQGSATLQYTEFNIISLNDSPVLVEGKLYNKNETVKKIQTGIDGIASTSADLLPYGNYRLEESKAPEGYLADGAKAIDFSITEDGKIVDLTDKSHSVYNQIKRGDIEGVKIGAGTHKRLAGVPFRITSKTTGESHIVVTDKNGQFSTASSWASHKVNTNAGKSSEDGVWFGTSEPDDSKGALLYDTYVIEELKCDSNAGFKLIPAFEVVVSRNKVTIDLGTLTDEYEKEITIHTTATDKKTGEKMIVAGKDIKIVDEVTLDGLETGRKYKLSGWQMVKEENAELLIDGKRVDSNYTFTADSEKMTVEITYSFDGSALGGQNLVTFEELYDISNPKEPVKVAEHKDINDDGQTVLITERIIKIHTTATDKNGKKEIEA
;
A
#
# COMPACT_ATOMS: atom_id res chain seq x y z
N ASN A 1 65.17 -18.76 -7.69
CA ASN A 1 64.77 -17.81 -6.68
C ASN A 1 65.96 -16.96 -6.25
N ALA A 2 65.92 -15.67 -6.50
CA ALA A 2 67.00 -14.72 -6.23
C ALA A 2 67.30 -14.51 -4.72
N ASN A 3 66.47 -15.08 -3.85
CA ASN A 3 66.61 -15.02 -2.39
C ASN A 3 67.57 -16.09 -1.89
N TYR A 4 68.00 -17.03 -2.77
CA TYR A 4 68.97 -18.09 -2.47
C TYR A 4 70.15 -17.97 -3.40
N SER A 5 71.37 -18.08 -2.83
CA SER A 5 72.61 -18.06 -3.57
C SER A 5 73.65 -18.82 -2.76
N PHE A 6 74.49 -19.62 -3.42
CA PHE A 6 75.62 -20.24 -2.77
C PHE A 6 76.81 -19.30 -2.61
N GLU A 7 76.80 -18.16 -3.30
CA GLU A 7 77.82 -17.15 -3.23
C GLU A 7 78.05 -16.61 -1.81
N GLY A 8 79.28 -16.59 -1.35
CA GLY A 8 79.64 -16.00 -0.06
C GLY A 8 79.58 -16.96 1.13
N ALA A 9 79.15 -18.22 0.94
CA ALA A 9 79.32 -19.23 1.98
C ALA A 9 80.85 -19.35 2.36
N THR A 10 81.15 -19.39 3.64
CA THR A 10 82.56 -19.49 4.10
C THR A 10 82.74 -20.73 4.94
N PHE A 11 83.88 -21.41 4.65
CA PHE A 11 84.26 -22.63 5.33
C PHE A 11 85.58 -22.47 5.95
N GLY A 12 85.77 -22.82 7.22
CA GLY A 12 87.05 -22.91 7.89
C GLY A 12 87.62 -24.30 7.71
N VAL A 13 88.93 -24.36 7.33
CA VAL A 13 89.71 -25.60 7.25
C VAL A 13 90.58 -25.65 8.49
N TYR A 14 90.54 -26.75 9.26
CA TYR A 14 91.21 -26.88 10.55
C TYR A 14 92.06 -28.15 10.60
N SER A 15 93.20 -28.09 11.38
CA SER A 15 94.01 -29.24 11.62
C SER A 15 93.51 -30.14 12.74
N ASP A 16 92.55 -29.70 13.53
CA ASP A 16 92.02 -30.44 14.67
C ASP A 16 90.48 -30.50 14.65
N LYS A 17 89.91 -31.59 15.17
CA LYS A 17 88.47 -31.84 15.22
C LYS A 17 87.69 -30.80 16.04
N GLY A 18 88.35 -30.16 16.98
CA GLY A 18 87.76 -29.12 17.80
C GLY A 18 87.65 -27.76 17.10
N CYS A 19 88.20 -27.66 15.89
CA CYS A 19 88.25 -26.44 15.08
C CYS A 19 88.89 -25.25 15.79
N ASN A 20 89.95 -25.54 16.59
CA ASN A 20 90.68 -24.50 17.31
C ASN A 20 91.89 -23.96 16.50
N SER A 21 92.47 -24.76 15.57
CA SER A 21 93.64 -24.42 14.77
C SER A 21 93.27 -24.32 13.29
N GLN A 22 92.84 -23.12 12.90
CA GLN A 22 92.45 -22.81 11.52
C GLN A 22 93.64 -22.74 10.59
N LEU A 23 93.58 -23.46 9.47
CA LEU A 23 94.54 -23.48 8.42
C LEU A 23 94.22 -22.51 7.28
N ALA A 24 92.95 -22.41 6.91
CA ALA A 24 92.49 -21.56 5.83
C ALA A 24 90.97 -21.23 5.98
N THR A 25 90.54 -20.23 5.23
CA THR A 25 89.13 -19.94 4.97
C THR A 25 88.84 -20.08 3.48
N LEU A 26 87.86 -20.83 3.13
CA LEU A 26 87.39 -20.98 1.76
C LEU A 26 86.07 -20.20 1.62
N THR A 27 85.88 -19.52 0.47
CA THR A 27 84.66 -18.82 0.16
C THR A 27 84.06 -19.38 -1.13
N ALA A 28 82.78 -19.75 -1.10
CA ALA A 28 82.06 -20.27 -2.25
C ALA A 28 81.71 -19.15 -3.24
N ASP A 29 81.79 -19.47 -4.53
CA ASP A 29 81.26 -18.64 -5.61
C ASP A 29 79.80 -18.89 -5.86
N GLY A 30 79.17 -18.25 -6.89
CA GLY A 30 77.79 -18.41 -7.24
C GLY A 30 77.39 -19.83 -7.65
N ASN A 31 78.29 -20.71 -7.98
CA ASN A 31 78.07 -22.14 -8.27
C ASN A 31 78.16 -23.01 -7.01
N GLY A 32 78.63 -22.45 -5.91
CA GLY A 32 78.94 -23.18 -4.67
C GLY A 32 80.36 -23.76 -4.60
N ASP A 33 81.20 -23.45 -5.56
CA ASP A 33 82.57 -23.95 -5.59
C ASP A 33 83.54 -23.01 -4.86
N THR A 34 84.49 -23.59 -4.07
CA THR A 34 85.54 -22.82 -3.41
C THR A 34 86.84 -22.91 -4.21
N LYS A 35 87.72 -21.92 -4.02
CA LYS A 35 89.08 -22.04 -4.49
C LYS A 35 89.80 -23.13 -3.69
N GLU A 36 90.73 -23.82 -4.37
CA GLU A 36 91.60 -24.81 -3.71
C GLU A 36 92.52 -24.12 -2.72
N VAL A 37 92.83 -24.82 -1.63
CA VAL A 37 93.85 -24.40 -0.67
C VAL A 37 94.79 -25.54 -0.40
N GLU A 38 96.12 -25.25 -0.35
CA GLU A 38 97.16 -26.23 -0.04
C GLU A 38 97.18 -26.47 1.47
N VAL A 39 97.15 -27.74 1.87
CA VAL A 39 97.26 -28.18 3.26
C VAL A 39 98.20 -29.37 3.34
N LYS A 40 98.77 -29.64 4.50
CA LYS A 40 99.57 -30.86 4.71
C LYS A 40 98.70 -32.11 4.55
N ALA A 41 99.30 -33.17 3.94
CA ALA A 41 98.62 -34.44 3.85
C ALA A 41 98.26 -35.00 5.24
N GLY A 42 97.01 -35.59 5.32
CA GLY A 42 96.41 -36.05 6.55
C GLY A 42 94.96 -35.69 6.65
N THR A 43 94.39 -35.89 7.80
CA THR A 43 92.94 -35.51 8.03
C THR A 43 92.85 -34.04 8.39
N VAL A 44 92.07 -33.31 7.65
CA VAL A 44 91.63 -31.93 7.97
C VAL A 44 90.12 -31.93 8.33
N TYR A 45 89.70 -30.92 9.04
CA TYR A 45 88.36 -30.76 9.48
C TYR A 45 87.80 -29.48 8.85
N ILE A 46 86.61 -29.58 8.28
CA ILE A 46 85.95 -28.48 7.60
C ILE A 46 84.64 -28.16 8.34
N LYS A 47 84.45 -26.90 8.65
CA LYS A 47 83.24 -26.38 9.31
C LYS A 47 82.79 -25.14 8.58
N GLU A 48 81.47 -25.04 8.34
CA GLU A 48 80.91 -23.83 7.82
C GLU A 48 80.97 -22.70 8.86
N LEU A 49 81.42 -21.50 8.46
CA LEU A 49 81.62 -20.31 9.29
C LEU A 49 80.46 -19.31 9.06
N SER A 50 79.98 -19.19 7.82
CA SER A 50 78.83 -18.41 7.47
C SER A 50 78.07 -19.12 6.37
N ALA A 51 76.73 -19.26 6.59
CA ALA A 51 75.87 -19.84 5.61
C ALA A 51 75.74 -18.91 4.39
N PRO A 52 75.46 -19.47 3.21
CA PRO A 52 75.17 -18.68 2.05
C PRO A 52 73.77 -18.05 2.18
N LYS A 53 73.53 -17.05 1.34
CA LYS A 53 72.20 -16.31 1.36
C LYS A 53 71.06 -17.28 1.19
N GLY A 54 70.09 -17.22 2.11
CA GLY A 54 68.87 -18.01 2.09
C GLY A 54 68.96 -19.42 2.68
N TYR A 55 70.11 -19.81 3.19
CA TYR A 55 70.34 -21.13 3.78
C TYR A 55 70.68 -21.04 5.27
N LYS A 56 70.50 -22.17 5.95
CA LYS A 56 70.85 -22.33 7.37
C LYS A 56 72.33 -22.65 7.53
N LEU A 57 72.92 -22.13 8.61
CA LEU A 57 74.27 -22.48 8.95
C LEU A 57 74.39 -23.97 9.36
N ASP A 58 75.18 -24.74 8.66
CA ASP A 58 75.51 -26.11 9.08
C ASP A 58 76.71 -26.09 10.07
N SER A 59 76.45 -26.40 11.32
CA SER A 59 77.44 -26.44 12.35
C SER A 59 78.22 -27.76 12.37
N THR A 60 77.95 -28.66 11.44
CA THR A 60 78.66 -29.98 11.34
C THR A 60 80.14 -29.83 11.01
N VAL A 61 80.91 -30.59 11.71
CA VAL A 61 82.35 -30.65 11.41
C VAL A 61 82.65 -31.92 10.59
N HIS A 62 83.02 -31.69 9.34
CA HIS A 62 83.36 -32.76 8.38
C HIS A 62 84.82 -33.09 8.40
N ALA A 63 85.16 -34.37 8.51
CA ALA A 63 86.54 -34.83 8.37
C ALA A 63 86.85 -35.17 6.89
N LEU A 64 87.94 -34.62 6.34
CA LEU A 64 88.35 -34.85 4.96
C LEU A 64 89.85 -35.36 4.98
N ASN A 65 90.05 -36.50 4.38
CA ASN A 65 91.41 -37.03 4.25
C ASN A 65 92.10 -36.50 2.97
N VAL A 66 93.24 -35.85 3.12
CA VAL A 66 94.00 -35.25 2.02
C VAL A 66 95.29 -36.09 1.77
N GLU A 67 95.40 -36.62 0.56
CA GLU A 67 96.57 -37.41 0.14
C GLU A 67 97.59 -36.52 -0.55
N VAL A 68 98.92 -36.92 -0.46
CA VAL A 68 99.98 -36.19 -1.12
C VAL A 68 99.81 -36.10 -2.63
N GLY A 69 99.82 -34.86 -3.14
CA GLY A 69 99.67 -34.57 -4.57
C GLY A 69 98.34 -34.81 -5.18
N LYS A 70 97.27 -34.90 -4.34
CA LYS A 70 95.89 -35.04 -4.79
C LYS A 70 95.04 -33.95 -4.21
N THR A 71 94.01 -33.52 -4.99
CA THR A 71 92.97 -32.67 -4.50
C THR A 71 91.88 -33.55 -3.87
N ALA A 72 91.49 -33.24 -2.63
CA ALA A 72 90.38 -33.88 -1.94
C ALA A 72 89.17 -32.91 -1.98
N THR A 73 88.04 -33.40 -2.38
CA THR A 73 86.78 -32.62 -2.47
C THR A 73 85.78 -33.07 -1.43
N LEU A 74 85.16 -32.12 -0.76
CA LEU A 74 84.01 -32.33 0.13
C LEU A 74 82.78 -31.63 -0.47
N THR A 75 81.70 -32.34 -0.62
CA THR A 75 80.39 -31.74 -0.97
C THR A 75 79.56 -31.69 0.30
N VAL A 76 79.10 -30.52 0.66
CA VAL A 76 78.17 -30.29 1.75
C VAL A 76 76.82 -29.86 1.20
N ALA A 77 75.72 -30.14 1.90
CA ALA A 77 74.37 -29.77 1.51
C ALA A 77 73.84 -28.81 2.53
N ASP A 78 73.53 -27.62 2.07
CA ASP A 78 72.86 -26.61 2.91
C ASP A 78 71.36 -26.75 2.91
N THR A 79 70.76 -26.55 4.06
CA THR A 79 69.30 -26.57 4.22
C THR A 79 68.71 -25.18 3.91
N PRO A 80 67.80 -25.04 2.93
CA PRO A 80 67.20 -23.76 2.64
C PRO A 80 66.39 -23.27 3.81
N LYS A 81 66.38 -21.97 4.05
CA LYS A 81 65.47 -21.30 4.95
C LYS A 81 64.03 -21.33 4.33
N VAL A 82 63.09 -21.79 5.07
CA VAL A 82 61.65 -21.87 4.66
C VAL A 82 60.74 -21.59 5.84
N THR A 83 59.51 -21.27 5.57
CA THR A 83 58.51 -21.10 6.62
C THR A 83 57.34 -22.07 6.45
N GLU A 84 56.77 -22.53 7.53
CA GLU A 84 55.44 -23.14 7.52
C GLU A 84 54.40 -22.02 7.40
N THR A 85 53.35 -22.23 6.59
CA THR A 85 52.24 -21.28 6.49
C THR A 85 51.22 -21.55 7.60
N LEU A 86 51.03 -20.60 8.50
CA LEU A 86 50.05 -20.67 9.58
C LEU A 86 49.12 -19.44 9.59
N ILE A 87 48.71 -18.99 8.40
CA ILE A 87 47.72 -17.93 8.29
C ILE A 87 46.33 -18.56 8.29
N ASP A 88 45.55 -18.25 9.32
CA ASP A 88 44.17 -18.67 9.46
C ASP A 88 43.25 -17.54 9.04
N LEU A 89 42.39 -17.81 8.05
CA LEU A 89 41.36 -16.88 7.57
C LEU A 89 40.00 -17.34 8.10
N PHE A 90 39.47 -16.62 9.09
CA PHE A 90 38.15 -16.87 9.68
C PHE A 90 37.09 -16.08 8.95
N LYS A 91 36.14 -16.75 8.30
CA LYS A 91 35.06 -16.09 7.62
C LYS A 91 33.97 -15.67 8.60
N ILE A 92 33.56 -14.42 8.55
CA ILE A 92 32.53 -13.85 9.41
C ILE A 92 31.50 -13.04 8.59
N ASP A 93 30.34 -12.87 9.15
CA ASP A 93 29.31 -11.94 8.63
C ASP A 93 29.69 -10.50 9.02
N MET A 94 29.75 -9.60 8.05
CA MET A 94 30.17 -8.21 8.25
C MET A 94 29.26 -7.43 9.19
N GLU A 95 27.94 -7.66 9.09
CA GLU A 95 26.95 -6.88 9.82
C GLU A 95 26.84 -7.28 11.28
N THR A 96 27.01 -8.57 11.56
CA THR A 96 26.93 -9.12 12.93
C THR A 96 28.28 -9.23 13.61
N GLY A 97 29.37 -9.25 12.83
CA GLY A 97 30.73 -9.51 13.31
C GLY A 97 30.94 -10.95 13.82
N LYS A 98 30.04 -11.89 13.47
CA LYS A 98 30.04 -13.27 13.99
C LYS A 98 30.34 -14.30 12.92
N SER A 99 30.78 -15.49 13.37
CA SER A 99 30.90 -16.69 12.54
C SER A 99 29.59 -17.40 12.26
N THR A 100 28.47 -16.84 12.72
CA THR A 100 27.12 -17.34 12.42
C THR A 100 26.58 -16.62 11.19
N PRO A 101 26.27 -17.32 10.08
CA PRO A 101 25.68 -16.71 8.90
C PRO A 101 24.25 -16.24 9.17
N GLN A 102 23.76 -15.29 8.38
CA GLN A 102 22.38 -14.82 8.45
C GLN A 102 21.47 -15.68 7.57
N GLY A 103 20.26 -15.91 8.05
CA GLY A 103 19.18 -16.54 7.27
C GLY A 103 19.52 -17.94 6.76
N THR A 104 19.54 -18.13 5.45
CA THR A 104 19.94 -19.36 4.77
C THR A 104 21.29 -19.21 4.06
N ALA A 105 22.01 -18.11 4.30
CA ALA A 105 23.35 -17.91 3.80
C ALA A 105 24.35 -18.88 4.45
N SER A 106 25.52 -19.01 3.87
CA SER A 106 26.60 -19.86 4.39
C SER A 106 27.91 -19.06 4.42
N LEU A 107 28.74 -19.30 5.41
CA LEU A 107 30.13 -18.81 5.43
C LEU A 107 31.12 -19.87 4.92
N GLU A 108 30.63 -21.08 4.63
CA GLU A 108 31.40 -22.14 4.01
C GLU A 108 31.49 -21.94 2.50
N GLY A 109 32.68 -22.26 1.92
CA GLY A 109 32.90 -22.24 0.48
C GLY A 109 33.35 -20.90 -0.09
N ALA A 110 33.70 -19.92 0.75
CA ALA A 110 34.43 -18.74 0.31
C ALA A 110 35.79 -19.18 -0.25
N GLU A 111 36.21 -18.68 -1.42
CA GLU A 111 37.47 -19.07 -2.05
C GLU A 111 38.52 -17.96 -1.97
N PHE A 112 39.73 -18.36 -1.62
CA PHE A 112 40.92 -17.48 -1.50
C PHE A 112 41.96 -17.91 -2.47
N THR A 113 42.49 -16.97 -3.28
CA THR A 113 43.62 -17.18 -4.15
C THR A 113 44.88 -16.70 -3.44
N TRP A 114 45.80 -17.62 -3.24
CA TRP A 114 47.13 -17.40 -2.71
C TRP A 114 48.11 -17.35 -3.87
N SER A 115 49.00 -16.35 -3.90
CA SER A 115 50.02 -16.21 -4.92
C SER A 115 51.39 -16.03 -4.28
N TYR A 116 52.30 -16.90 -4.64
CA TYR A 116 53.70 -16.84 -4.20
C TYR A 116 54.60 -16.32 -5.32
N TYR A 117 55.48 -15.40 -4.95
CA TYR A 117 56.48 -14.79 -5.81
C TYR A 117 57.86 -15.03 -5.20
N ASP A 118 58.83 -15.43 -6.04
CA ASP A 118 60.18 -15.81 -5.63
C ASP A 118 61.14 -14.64 -5.46
N GLY A 119 60.64 -13.43 -5.25
CA GLY A 119 61.35 -12.22 -4.89
C GLY A 119 60.65 -11.46 -3.77
N TYR A 120 61.28 -10.41 -3.26
CA TYR A 120 60.70 -9.49 -2.30
C TYR A 120 60.02 -8.32 -3.03
N TYR A 121 58.73 -8.28 -2.95
CA TYR A 121 57.86 -7.29 -3.63
C TYR A 121 56.96 -6.58 -2.63
N ASN A 122 56.56 -5.41 -3.01
CA ASN A 122 55.44 -4.69 -2.36
C ASN A 122 54.24 -4.59 -3.33
N ALA A 123 53.16 -3.98 -2.92
CA ALA A 123 51.93 -3.87 -3.72
C ALA A 123 52.17 -3.16 -5.07
N ASP A 124 53.08 -2.17 -5.11
CA ASP A 124 53.30 -1.34 -6.30
C ASP A 124 54.19 -2.00 -7.37
N ASN A 125 55.00 -2.99 -6.99
CA ASN A 125 55.96 -3.64 -7.90
C ASN A 125 55.77 -5.15 -8.03
N LEU A 126 54.61 -5.66 -7.65
CA LEU A 126 54.29 -7.08 -7.73
C LEU A 126 54.29 -7.56 -9.19
N PRO A 127 54.97 -8.65 -9.54
CA PRO A 127 54.97 -9.19 -10.89
C PRO A 127 53.53 -9.59 -11.33
N ALA A 128 53.22 -9.39 -12.62
CA ALA A 128 51.92 -9.75 -13.18
C ALA A 128 51.61 -11.27 -13.11
N LYS A 129 52.68 -12.11 -13.02
CA LYS A 129 52.54 -13.57 -12.90
C LYS A 129 53.23 -14.06 -11.64
N ALA A 130 52.51 -14.76 -10.81
CA ALA A 130 53.07 -15.45 -9.66
C ALA A 130 53.91 -16.66 -10.07
N THR A 131 54.86 -17.05 -9.22
CA THR A 131 55.65 -18.26 -9.37
C THR A 131 54.82 -19.52 -9.14
N ARG A 132 53.92 -19.48 -8.14
CA ARG A 132 52.89 -20.49 -7.87
C ARG A 132 51.64 -19.84 -7.36
N THR A 133 50.51 -20.52 -7.65
CA THR A 133 49.18 -20.10 -7.15
C THR A 133 48.41 -21.29 -6.58
N TRP A 134 47.61 -21.02 -5.57
CA TRP A 134 46.70 -21.99 -4.96
C TRP A 134 45.38 -21.31 -4.71
N THR A 135 44.28 -22.07 -4.86
CA THR A 135 42.97 -21.65 -4.41
C THR A 135 42.54 -22.55 -3.25
N THR A 136 42.19 -21.95 -2.14
CA THR A 136 41.64 -22.64 -0.96
C THR A 136 40.24 -22.18 -0.71
N LYS A 137 39.47 -22.94 0.07
CA LYS A 137 38.09 -22.56 0.47
C LYS A 137 37.92 -22.63 1.98
N THR A 138 36.90 -21.90 2.48
CA THR A 138 36.50 -22.06 3.87
C THR A 138 35.75 -23.37 4.08
N VAL A 139 36.06 -24.03 5.17
CA VAL A 139 35.38 -25.23 5.68
C VAL A 139 34.95 -25.00 7.13
N ALA A 140 33.89 -25.68 7.55
CA ALA A 140 33.42 -25.61 8.93
C ALA A 140 34.34 -26.39 9.85
N GLU A 141 34.86 -25.74 10.89
CA GLU A 141 35.62 -26.36 11.99
C GLU A 141 34.85 -26.14 13.30
N LYS A 142 34.90 -27.14 14.18
CA LYS A 142 34.21 -27.08 15.45
C LYS A 142 35.22 -27.07 16.60
N ASP A 143 35.13 -26.05 17.42
CA ASP A 143 35.93 -25.93 18.62
C ASP A 143 35.50 -26.94 19.70
N SER A 144 36.34 -27.03 20.73
CA SER A 144 36.06 -27.91 21.88
C SER A 144 34.79 -27.58 22.66
N ASP A 145 34.35 -26.34 22.63
CA ASP A 145 33.09 -25.89 23.23
C ASP A 145 31.87 -26.08 22.32
N GLY A 146 32.08 -26.51 21.07
CA GLY A 146 31.04 -26.76 20.09
C GLY A 146 30.77 -25.59 19.14
N THR A 147 31.46 -24.46 19.27
CA THR A 147 31.35 -23.31 18.37
C THR A 147 31.88 -23.67 16.99
N ILE A 148 31.14 -23.29 15.95
CA ILE A 148 31.52 -23.51 14.54
C ILE A 148 32.20 -22.25 14.02
N HIS A 149 33.38 -22.44 13.47
CA HIS A 149 34.14 -21.43 12.71
C HIS A 149 34.29 -21.87 11.25
N TYR A 150 34.35 -20.94 10.35
CA TYR A 150 34.55 -21.19 8.93
C TYR A 150 35.94 -20.69 8.57
N VAL A 151 36.87 -21.62 8.36
CA VAL A 151 38.32 -21.33 8.26
C VAL A 151 38.88 -21.75 6.92
N SER A 152 39.79 -20.95 6.38
CA SER A 152 40.63 -21.31 5.23
C SER A 152 42.11 -21.17 5.59
N ARG A 153 42.93 -22.13 5.14
CA ARG A 153 44.36 -22.15 5.32
C ARG A 153 45.06 -22.59 4.03
N LEU A 154 46.32 -22.21 3.87
CA LEU A 154 47.14 -22.70 2.76
C LEU A 154 47.65 -24.13 3.08
N ALA A 155 46.77 -25.11 3.02
CA ALA A 155 47.03 -26.52 3.30
C ALA A 155 46.16 -27.43 2.40
N ASP A 156 46.58 -28.71 2.25
CA ASP A 156 45.92 -29.67 1.34
C ASP A 156 44.43 -29.88 1.63
N SER A 157 44.04 -29.88 2.90
CA SER A 157 42.63 -30.07 3.31
C SER A 157 41.70 -28.95 2.90
N TYR A 158 42.19 -27.75 2.61
CA TYR A 158 41.44 -26.58 2.18
C TYR A 158 41.55 -26.30 0.69
N LYS A 159 42.55 -26.95 0.01
CA LYS A 159 42.88 -26.67 -1.38
C LYS A 159 41.77 -27.13 -2.33
N VAL A 160 41.36 -26.22 -3.20
CA VAL A 160 40.43 -26.48 -4.30
C VAL A 160 41.15 -26.74 -5.60
N SER A 161 42.22 -25.94 -5.89
CA SER A 161 42.97 -26.01 -7.14
C SER A 161 44.34 -25.35 -6.99
N GLY A 162 45.14 -25.40 -8.04
CA GLY A 162 46.44 -24.73 -8.15
C GLY A 162 47.63 -25.68 -8.10
N ASP A 163 48.82 -25.09 -7.97
CA ASP A 163 50.13 -25.78 -8.02
C ASP A 163 50.31 -26.76 -6.86
N SER A 164 51.33 -27.64 -6.96
CA SER A 164 51.81 -28.42 -5.81
C SER A 164 52.44 -27.51 -4.76
N PHE A 165 52.30 -27.88 -3.47
CA PHE A 165 53.01 -27.16 -2.41
C PHE A 165 54.53 -27.43 -2.51
N TYR A 166 55.33 -26.49 -2.00
CA TYR A 166 56.72 -26.78 -1.66
C TYR A 166 56.74 -27.66 -0.42
N THR A 167 57.65 -28.60 -0.36
CA THR A 167 57.75 -29.52 0.78
C THR A 167 59.20 -29.58 1.30
N GLN A 168 59.38 -29.61 2.62
CA GLN A 168 60.57 -29.88 3.32
C GLN A 168 60.25 -30.85 4.47
N ASP A 169 61.01 -31.94 4.59
CA ASP A 169 60.86 -32.98 5.61
C ASP A 169 59.38 -33.50 5.71
N GLY A 170 58.67 -33.59 4.56
CA GLY A 170 57.30 -34.06 4.45
C GLY A 170 56.23 -33.06 4.87
N LYS A 171 56.61 -31.83 5.19
CA LYS A 171 55.70 -30.74 5.51
C LYS A 171 55.58 -29.75 4.36
N ASN A 172 54.41 -29.16 4.17
CA ASN A 172 54.22 -28.06 3.26
C ASN A 172 54.93 -26.79 3.80
N VAL A 173 55.70 -26.14 2.97
CA VAL A 173 56.48 -24.95 3.33
C VAL A 173 56.41 -23.91 2.21
N LEU A 174 56.74 -22.67 2.53
CA LEU A 174 56.98 -21.60 1.57
C LEU A 174 58.47 -21.20 1.63
N PRO A 175 59.17 -21.09 0.48
CA PRO A 175 60.51 -20.50 0.39
C PRO A 175 60.42 -18.99 0.72
N LEU A 176 61.67 -18.42 0.89
CA LEU A 176 61.83 -16.96 1.03
C LEU A 176 61.27 -16.26 -0.22
N GLY A 177 60.46 -15.20 -0.01
CA GLY A 177 59.76 -14.50 -1.10
C GLY A 177 58.60 -13.66 -0.63
N THR A 178 57.66 -13.43 -1.51
CA THR A 178 56.44 -12.68 -1.22
C THR A 178 55.22 -13.58 -1.38
N LEU A 179 54.34 -13.56 -0.40
CA LEU A 179 53.04 -14.23 -0.44
C LEU A 179 51.93 -13.18 -0.46
N THR A 180 50.93 -13.37 -1.35
CA THR A 180 49.71 -12.62 -1.32
C THR A 180 48.50 -13.54 -1.15
N VAL A 181 47.41 -13.02 -0.58
CA VAL A 181 46.11 -13.68 -0.50
C VAL A 181 45.00 -12.71 -0.79
N THR A 182 44.03 -13.14 -1.59
CA THR A 182 42.86 -12.35 -1.99
C THR A 182 41.63 -13.25 -1.96
N GLU A 183 40.51 -12.78 -1.40
CA GLU A 183 39.26 -13.46 -1.59
C GLU A 183 38.79 -13.29 -3.03
N THR A 184 38.52 -14.38 -3.72
CA THR A 184 38.16 -14.40 -5.15
C THR A 184 36.73 -14.86 -5.42
N LYS A 185 36.07 -15.43 -4.39
CA LYS A 185 34.69 -15.84 -4.45
C LYS A 185 34.06 -15.78 -3.07
N ALA A 186 32.97 -15.00 -2.95
CA ALA A 186 32.17 -14.96 -1.74
C ALA A 186 31.42 -16.28 -1.52
N PRO A 187 31.10 -16.64 -0.28
CA PRO A 187 30.27 -17.79 0.00
C PRO A 187 28.81 -17.51 -0.35
N ASN A 188 27.97 -18.56 -0.40
CA ASN A 188 26.59 -18.45 -0.80
C ASN A 188 25.79 -17.48 0.09
N GLY A 189 25.08 -16.53 -0.52
CA GLY A 189 24.28 -15.52 0.18
C GLY A 189 25.06 -14.28 0.61
N TYR A 190 26.33 -14.17 0.23
CA TYR A 190 27.19 -13.02 0.51
C TYR A 190 27.71 -12.35 -0.77
N LEU A 191 28.20 -11.13 -0.65
CA LEU A 191 28.75 -10.32 -1.73
C LEU A 191 30.26 -10.20 -1.58
N LEU A 192 30.99 -10.49 -2.65
CA LEU A 192 32.45 -10.28 -2.72
C LEU A 192 32.82 -8.79 -2.66
N ASP A 193 31.95 -7.92 -3.14
CA ASP A 193 32.14 -6.48 -3.06
C ASP A 193 31.95 -6.00 -1.62
N GLY A 194 33.04 -5.79 -0.94
CA GLY A 194 33.08 -5.41 0.46
C GLY A 194 33.79 -6.42 1.37
N ALA A 195 34.44 -7.43 0.80
CA ALA A 195 35.29 -8.32 1.56
C ALA A 195 36.45 -7.54 2.22
N TYR A 196 36.50 -7.58 3.56
CA TYR A 196 37.55 -6.94 4.37
C TYR A 196 38.22 -7.97 5.24
N MET A 197 39.57 -7.92 5.27
CA MET A 197 40.37 -8.67 6.24
C MET A 197 40.74 -7.77 7.40
N GLN A 198 40.73 -8.33 8.60
CA GLN A 198 41.12 -7.66 9.82
C GLN A 198 41.97 -8.64 10.67
N ALA A 199 43.18 -8.23 11.02
CA ALA A 199 44.02 -9.03 11.92
C ALA A 199 43.38 -9.09 13.32
N ASP A 200 43.52 -10.22 13.99
CA ASP A 200 43.07 -10.36 15.37
C ASP A 200 43.75 -9.32 16.28
N GLY A 201 42.92 -8.66 17.10
CA GLY A 201 43.36 -7.55 17.96
C GLY A 201 43.64 -6.22 17.26
N SER A 202 43.50 -6.12 15.92
CA SER A 202 43.63 -4.87 15.16
C SER A 202 42.28 -4.21 14.89
N SER A 203 42.26 -2.88 14.81
CA SER A 203 41.11 -2.11 14.32
C SER A 203 41.23 -1.80 12.81
N GLU A 204 42.35 -2.11 12.18
CA GLU A 204 42.59 -1.85 10.76
C GLU A 204 41.91 -2.90 9.90
N GLN A 205 41.06 -2.45 8.97
CA GLN A 205 40.42 -3.29 7.96
C GLN A 205 41.04 -3.02 6.60
N ILE A 206 41.49 -4.05 5.92
CA ILE A 206 42.11 -3.94 4.60
C ILE A 206 41.20 -4.59 3.57
N LYS A 207 40.87 -3.83 2.51
CA LYS A 207 40.13 -4.33 1.36
C LYS A 207 41.06 -4.84 0.28
N GLY A 208 40.79 -6.02 -0.28
CA GLY A 208 41.47 -6.55 -1.45
C GLY A 208 42.57 -7.54 -1.13
N THR A 209 43.81 -7.27 -1.60
CA THR A 209 44.94 -8.23 -1.55
C THR A 209 45.83 -7.97 -0.35
N TYR A 210 46.05 -9.00 0.42
CA TYR A 210 47.05 -9.02 1.49
C TYR A 210 48.41 -9.46 0.95
N LEU A 211 49.48 -8.86 1.51
CA LEU A 211 50.83 -9.16 1.13
C LEU A 211 51.72 -9.28 2.36
N THR A 212 52.59 -10.32 2.37
CA THR A 212 53.65 -10.49 3.35
C THR A 212 54.93 -10.93 2.67
N GLN A 213 56.08 -10.52 3.22
CA GLN A 213 57.37 -11.01 2.81
C GLN A 213 57.86 -12.05 3.80
N ILE A 214 58.43 -13.16 3.28
CA ILE A 214 59.02 -14.23 4.04
C ILE A 214 60.52 -14.05 3.91
N SER A 215 61.23 -13.54 4.95
CA SER A 215 62.64 -13.13 4.90
C SER A 215 63.54 -13.98 5.77
N GLU A 216 63.02 -14.66 6.78
CA GLU A 216 63.81 -15.44 7.73
C GLU A 216 63.29 -16.88 7.84
N ASP A 217 64.17 -17.75 8.35
CA ASP A 217 63.86 -19.16 8.57
C ASP A 217 62.91 -19.37 9.75
N GLY A 218 61.92 -20.22 9.54
CA GLY A 218 60.96 -20.53 10.56
C GLY A 218 60.05 -19.33 10.97
N GLU A 219 60.20 -18.19 10.30
CA GLU A 219 59.30 -17.06 10.45
C GLU A 219 57.96 -17.47 9.86
N LEU A 220 56.95 -17.49 10.69
CA LEU A 220 55.57 -17.72 10.20
C LEU A 220 55.19 -16.62 9.23
N ALA A 221 54.57 -16.99 8.13
CA ALA A 221 53.97 -16.00 7.23
C ALA A 221 52.84 -15.27 7.99
N VAL A 222 53.17 -14.16 8.60
CA VAL A 222 52.27 -13.35 9.42
C VAL A 222 51.93 -12.10 8.66
N LEU A 223 50.64 -11.83 8.51
CA LEU A 223 50.15 -10.56 8.00
C LEU A 223 49.96 -9.63 9.21
N SER A 224 50.56 -8.43 9.21
CA SER A 224 50.35 -7.40 10.24
C SER A 224 50.46 -7.85 11.71
N GLY A 225 51.39 -8.78 12.02
CA GLY A 225 51.72 -9.20 13.39
C GLY A 225 50.82 -10.28 13.98
N SER A 226 49.83 -10.81 13.26
CA SER A 226 48.98 -11.94 13.66
C SER A 226 48.92 -12.99 12.57
N ASN A 227 48.70 -14.26 12.93
CA ASN A 227 48.43 -15.35 12.00
C ASN A 227 46.94 -15.66 11.87
N GLN A 228 46.04 -14.93 12.57
CA GLN A 228 44.62 -15.08 12.54
C GLN A 228 43.98 -13.80 11.99
N TYR A 229 43.10 -13.97 11.02
CA TYR A 229 42.42 -12.88 10.34
C TYR A 229 40.93 -13.18 10.23
N SER A 230 40.06 -12.22 10.61
CA SER A 230 38.68 -12.24 10.26
C SER A 230 38.50 -11.67 8.84
N VAL A 231 37.81 -12.42 8.00
CA VAL A 231 37.46 -11.99 6.65
C VAL A 231 35.93 -11.84 6.60
N SER A 232 35.44 -10.60 6.45
CA SER A 232 34.04 -10.29 6.51
C SER A 232 33.46 -9.99 5.13
N ASP A 233 32.27 -10.50 4.85
CA ASP A 233 31.48 -10.16 3.67
C ASP A 233 30.12 -9.59 4.07
N LYS A 234 29.59 -8.78 3.19
CA LYS A 234 28.23 -8.23 3.31
C LYS A 234 27.21 -9.27 2.84
N VAL A 235 26.19 -9.53 3.65
CA VAL A 235 25.09 -10.42 3.27
C VAL A 235 24.24 -9.79 2.15
N ILE A 236 23.80 -10.61 1.19
CA ILE A 236 22.82 -10.23 0.17
C ILE A 236 21.53 -9.78 0.86
N ARG A 237 20.97 -8.67 0.38
CA ARG A 237 19.73 -8.13 0.89
C ARG A 237 18.73 -7.85 -0.23
N GLY A 238 17.44 -7.97 0.09
CA GLY A 238 16.36 -7.69 -0.83
C GLY A 238 15.14 -7.15 -0.12
N GLY A 239 14.09 -6.99 -0.90
CA GLY A 239 12.78 -6.54 -0.41
C GLY A 239 11.64 -7.40 -0.94
N VAL A 240 10.42 -7.06 -0.54
CA VAL A 240 9.18 -7.70 -1.02
C VAL A 240 8.13 -6.65 -1.31
N LYS A 241 7.27 -6.92 -2.31
CA LYS A 241 6.11 -6.12 -2.67
C LYS A 241 4.90 -7.04 -2.87
N ILE A 242 3.76 -6.71 -2.25
CA ILE A 242 2.52 -7.51 -2.26
C ILE A 242 1.33 -6.65 -2.66
N GLN A 243 0.36 -7.24 -3.38
CA GLN A 243 -0.91 -6.64 -3.76
C GLN A 243 -2.07 -7.22 -2.96
N LYS A 244 -2.90 -6.36 -2.39
CA LYS A 244 -4.19 -6.71 -1.81
C LYS A 244 -5.28 -6.66 -2.86
N ARG A 245 -6.20 -7.65 -2.87
CA ARG A 245 -7.31 -7.74 -3.83
C ARG A 245 -8.62 -8.11 -3.15
N ASP A 246 -9.70 -7.70 -3.79
CA ASP A 246 -11.06 -8.17 -3.45
C ASP A 246 -11.23 -9.63 -3.90
N LEU A 247 -11.85 -10.47 -3.03
CA LEU A 247 -12.03 -11.90 -3.32
C LEU A 247 -13.14 -12.14 -4.36
N GLU A 248 -14.17 -11.32 -4.41
CA GLU A 248 -15.31 -11.51 -5.32
C GLU A 248 -14.97 -11.10 -6.75
N THR A 249 -14.41 -9.90 -6.91
CA THR A 249 -14.08 -9.34 -8.22
C THR A 249 -12.71 -9.76 -8.74
N LYS A 250 -11.80 -10.22 -7.87
CA LYS A 250 -10.37 -10.46 -8.15
C LYS A 250 -9.62 -9.19 -8.55
N ASP A 251 -10.21 -8.02 -8.33
CA ASP A 251 -9.64 -6.74 -8.71
C ASP A 251 -8.82 -6.12 -7.57
N THR A 252 -8.02 -5.11 -7.91
CA THR A 252 -7.28 -4.23 -6.99
C THR A 252 -8.12 -3.06 -6.49
N LYS A 253 -9.38 -2.96 -6.92
CA LYS A 253 -10.34 -1.98 -6.43
C LYS A 253 -11.25 -2.58 -5.37
N ALA A 254 -11.48 -1.82 -4.30
CA ALA A 254 -12.47 -2.17 -3.29
C ALA A 254 -13.89 -1.96 -3.83
N GLN A 255 -14.87 -2.65 -3.26
CA GLN A 255 -16.29 -2.50 -3.55
C GLN A 255 -16.99 -1.66 -2.48
N GLY A 256 -18.09 -0.99 -2.83
CA GLY A 256 -18.86 -0.14 -1.93
C GLY A 256 -17.98 0.94 -1.28
N SER A 257 -18.19 1.20 0.01
CA SER A 257 -17.38 2.13 0.80
C SER A 257 -16.15 1.48 1.47
N ALA A 258 -15.88 0.19 1.20
CA ALA A 258 -14.73 -0.51 1.72
C ALA A 258 -13.41 -0.01 1.11
N THR A 259 -12.29 -0.33 1.73
CA THR A 259 -10.95 0.03 1.23
C THR A 259 -10.01 -1.17 1.26
N LEU A 260 -9.01 -1.20 0.37
CA LEU A 260 -7.88 -2.13 0.44
C LEU A 260 -6.64 -1.49 1.09
N GLN A 261 -6.72 -0.20 1.43
CA GLN A 261 -5.71 0.54 2.18
C GLN A 261 -5.68 0.08 3.64
N TYR A 262 -4.53 0.26 4.28
CA TYR A 262 -4.30 -0.07 5.69
C TYR A 262 -4.42 -1.55 6.06
N THR A 263 -4.32 -2.46 5.07
CA THR A 263 -4.09 -3.88 5.36
C THR A 263 -2.71 -4.05 5.97
N GLU A 264 -2.59 -4.70 7.13
CA GLU A 264 -1.31 -4.92 7.78
C GLU A 264 -0.81 -6.34 7.52
N PHE A 265 0.48 -6.46 7.19
CA PHE A 265 1.17 -7.73 7.01
C PHE A 265 2.36 -7.83 7.94
N ASN A 266 2.53 -9.00 8.53
CA ASN A 266 3.75 -9.41 9.20
C ASN A 266 4.67 -10.10 8.21
N ILE A 267 5.95 -9.72 8.18
CA ILE A 267 7.02 -10.48 7.53
C ILE A 267 7.69 -11.31 8.63
N ILE A 268 7.64 -12.62 8.50
CA ILE A 268 8.09 -13.57 9.51
C ILE A 268 9.33 -14.31 8.98
N SER A 269 10.37 -14.43 9.78
CA SER A 269 11.56 -15.22 9.43
C SER A 269 11.25 -16.71 9.49
N LEU A 270 11.57 -17.46 8.44
CA LEU A 270 11.51 -18.92 8.41
C LEU A 270 12.91 -19.58 8.55
N ASN A 271 13.93 -18.76 8.82
CA ASN A 271 15.32 -19.17 8.82
C ASN A 271 15.75 -19.80 10.15
N ASP A 272 16.56 -20.84 10.08
CA ASP A 272 17.13 -21.47 11.28
C ASP A 272 18.22 -20.60 11.91
N SER A 273 19.01 -19.87 11.09
CA SER A 273 19.93 -18.86 11.58
C SER A 273 19.24 -17.50 11.73
N PRO A 274 19.60 -16.70 12.75
CA PRO A 274 19.03 -15.37 12.95
C PRO A 274 19.29 -14.44 11.76
N VAL A 275 18.42 -13.44 11.58
CA VAL A 275 18.55 -12.38 10.58
C VAL A 275 18.62 -11.02 11.25
N LEU A 276 19.52 -10.16 10.79
CA LEU A 276 19.64 -8.78 11.27
C LEU A 276 18.78 -7.84 10.42
N VAL A 277 17.72 -7.28 11.00
CA VAL A 277 16.85 -6.33 10.33
C VAL A 277 16.76 -5.05 11.16
N GLU A 278 17.06 -3.90 10.58
CA GLU A 278 17.04 -2.59 11.25
C GLU A 278 17.81 -2.58 12.58
N GLY A 279 18.96 -3.24 12.62
CA GLY A 279 19.85 -3.27 13.80
C GLY A 279 19.42 -4.24 14.91
N LYS A 280 18.38 -5.06 14.69
CA LYS A 280 17.92 -6.07 15.64
C LYS A 280 17.98 -7.47 15.03
N LEU A 281 18.46 -8.45 15.82
CA LEU A 281 18.44 -9.86 15.45
C LEU A 281 17.08 -10.49 15.72
N TYR A 282 16.59 -11.25 14.75
CA TYR A 282 15.33 -12.01 14.82
C TYR A 282 15.58 -13.48 14.54
N ASN A 283 14.98 -14.31 15.37
CA ASN A 283 15.02 -15.77 15.25
C ASN A 283 13.90 -16.28 14.33
N LYS A 284 13.92 -17.58 14.09
CA LYS A 284 12.85 -18.29 13.37
C LYS A 284 11.48 -18.04 14.01
N ASN A 285 10.47 -17.83 13.18
CA ASN A 285 9.08 -17.52 13.52
C ASN A 285 8.85 -16.16 14.20
N GLU A 286 9.85 -15.30 14.30
CA GLU A 286 9.67 -13.93 14.75
C GLU A 286 9.26 -13.01 13.59
N THR A 287 8.42 -12.02 13.88
CA THR A 287 8.06 -10.96 12.92
C THR A 287 9.22 -9.97 12.81
N VAL A 288 9.87 -9.97 11.66
CA VAL A 288 11.02 -9.09 11.37
C VAL A 288 10.62 -7.69 10.95
N LYS A 289 9.44 -7.56 10.32
CA LYS A 289 8.88 -6.26 9.89
C LYS A 289 7.38 -6.34 9.78
N LYS A 290 6.71 -5.22 10.04
CA LYS A 290 5.31 -4.98 9.67
C LYS A 290 5.26 -4.00 8.53
N ILE A 291 4.42 -4.29 7.53
CA ILE A 291 4.17 -3.41 6.39
C ILE A 291 2.66 -3.20 6.23
N GLN A 292 2.28 -2.12 5.58
CA GLN A 292 0.89 -1.72 5.42
C GLN A 292 0.62 -1.28 3.98
N THR A 293 -0.57 -1.60 3.45
CA THR A 293 -0.95 -1.19 2.09
C THR A 293 -1.28 0.28 1.99
N GLY A 294 -0.84 0.89 0.89
CA GLY A 294 -1.24 2.21 0.44
C GLY A 294 -2.64 2.23 -0.19
N ILE A 295 -3.03 3.37 -0.75
CA ILE A 295 -4.32 3.57 -1.42
C ILE A 295 -4.50 2.67 -2.65
N ASP A 296 -3.40 2.28 -3.27
CA ASP A 296 -3.33 1.35 -4.41
C ASP A 296 -3.45 -0.14 -3.99
N GLY A 297 -3.59 -0.41 -2.70
CA GLY A 297 -3.61 -1.74 -2.13
C GLY A 297 -2.25 -2.45 -2.16
N ILE A 298 -1.14 -1.74 -2.37
CA ILE A 298 0.21 -2.29 -2.39
C ILE A 298 0.91 -2.02 -1.05
N ALA A 299 1.58 -3.03 -0.51
CA ALA A 299 2.56 -2.88 0.56
C ALA A 299 3.94 -3.34 0.08
N SER A 300 4.99 -2.63 0.45
CA SER A 300 6.36 -2.95 0.04
C SER A 300 7.39 -2.58 1.10
N THR A 301 8.55 -3.22 1.02
CA THR A 301 9.75 -2.84 1.77
C THR A 301 10.76 -2.15 0.85
N SER A 302 11.84 -1.59 1.41
CA SER A 302 13.03 -1.23 0.64
C SER A 302 13.72 -2.49 0.13
N ALA A 303 14.54 -2.32 -0.92
CA ALA A 303 15.26 -3.41 -1.59
C ALA A 303 16.48 -3.94 -0.80
N ASP A 304 16.78 -3.36 0.35
CA ASP A 304 17.92 -3.68 1.23
C ASP A 304 17.50 -4.10 2.64
N LEU A 305 16.20 -4.31 2.88
CA LEU A 305 15.68 -4.57 4.22
C LEU A 305 16.02 -5.97 4.73
N LEU A 306 15.73 -7.01 3.92
CA LEU A 306 15.73 -8.41 4.35
C LEU A 306 17.03 -9.11 3.92
N PRO A 307 17.78 -9.74 4.83
CA PRO A 307 18.91 -10.58 4.48
C PRO A 307 18.53 -11.79 3.62
N TYR A 308 19.52 -12.39 2.97
CA TYR A 308 19.40 -13.64 2.22
C TYR A 308 18.73 -14.72 3.07
N GLY A 309 17.59 -15.28 2.59
CA GLY A 309 16.85 -16.27 3.36
C GLY A 309 15.39 -16.42 2.96
N ASN A 310 14.66 -17.17 3.77
CA ASN A 310 13.27 -17.52 3.55
C ASN A 310 12.37 -16.78 4.53
N TYR A 311 11.23 -16.29 4.03
CA TYR A 311 10.30 -15.47 4.78
C TYR A 311 8.86 -15.86 4.47
N ARG A 312 7.97 -15.56 5.40
CA ARG A 312 6.52 -15.67 5.25
C ARG A 312 5.89 -14.31 5.39
N LEU A 313 5.00 -13.99 4.48
CA LEU A 313 4.13 -12.82 4.56
C LEU A 313 2.74 -13.27 4.98
N GLU A 314 2.25 -12.74 6.12
CA GLU A 314 0.98 -13.10 6.72
C GLU A 314 0.17 -11.85 7.04
N GLU A 315 -1.11 -11.83 6.63
CA GLU A 315 -2.01 -10.74 6.97
C GLU A 315 -2.31 -10.75 8.46
N SER A 316 -1.99 -9.66 9.16
CA SER A 316 -2.25 -9.50 10.60
C SER A 316 -3.50 -8.66 10.89
N LYS A 317 -3.96 -7.86 9.90
CA LYS A 317 -5.17 -7.04 10.00
C LYS A 317 -5.78 -6.82 8.62
N ALA A 318 -7.03 -7.23 8.47
CA ALA A 318 -7.80 -6.95 7.26
C ALA A 318 -8.11 -5.46 7.11
N PRO A 319 -8.29 -4.98 5.87
CA PRO A 319 -8.69 -3.60 5.63
C PRO A 319 -10.16 -3.38 6.00
N GLU A 320 -10.55 -2.11 6.15
CA GLU A 320 -11.91 -1.76 6.52
C GLU A 320 -12.92 -2.23 5.47
N GLY A 321 -14.02 -2.80 5.95
CA GLY A 321 -15.08 -3.36 5.12
C GLY A 321 -14.85 -4.81 4.67
N TYR A 322 -13.69 -5.42 4.99
CA TYR A 322 -13.35 -6.80 4.64
C TYR A 322 -13.26 -7.72 5.85
N LEU A 323 -13.30 -9.03 5.59
CA LEU A 323 -13.11 -10.07 6.60
C LEU A 323 -11.65 -10.47 6.67
N ALA A 324 -11.15 -10.72 7.88
CA ALA A 324 -9.79 -11.24 8.08
C ALA A 324 -9.66 -12.72 7.69
N ASP A 325 -10.77 -13.46 7.75
CA ASP A 325 -10.78 -14.91 7.53
C ASP A 325 -10.49 -15.25 6.05
N GLY A 326 -9.62 -16.25 5.85
CA GLY A 326 -9.33 -16.81 4.53
C GLY A 326 -8.16 -16.18 3.78
N ALA A 327 -7.49 -15.17 4.35
CA ALA A 327 -6.23 -14.67 3.80
C ALA A 327 -5.14 -15.75 3.91
N LYS A 328 -4.56 -16.14 2.76
CA LYS A 328 -3.48 -17.14 2.74
C LYS A 328 -2.14 -16.46 2.98
N ALA A 329 -1.32 -17.06 3.85
CA ALA A 329 0.07 -16.70 3.98
C ALA A 329 0.85 -17.07 2.72
N ILE A 330 1.90 -16.30 2.40
CA ILE A 330 2.74 -16.47 1.20
C ILE A 330 4.19 -16.57 1.64
N ASP A 331 4.84 -17.66 1.27
CA ASP A 331 6.28 -17.84 1.49
C ASP A 331 7.06 -17.29 0.29
N PHE A 332 8.20 -16.64 0.56
CA PHE A 332 9.09 -16.08 -0.44
C PHE A 332 10.53 -16.14 0.03
N SER A 333 11.47 -15.95 -0.90
CA SER A 333 12.90 -16.01 -0.60
C SER A 333 13.62 -14.78 -1.15
N ILE A 334 14.59 -14.30 -0.39
CA ILE A 334 15.57 -13.30 -0.81
C ILE A 334 16.83 -14.03 -1.27
N THR A 335 17.17 -13.91 -2.56
CA THR A 335 18.28 -14.61 -3.18
C THR A 335 19.17 -13.72 -4.05
N GLU A 336 18.76 -12.50 -4.34
CA GLU A 336 19.48 -11.55 -5.19
C GLU A 336 19.59 -10.20 -4.50
N ASP A 337 20.78 -9.59 -4.57
CA ASP A 337 21.05 -8.30 -3.92
C ASP A 337 20.30 -7.15 -4.58
N GLY A 338 19.73 -6.26 -3.77
CA GLY A 338 19.02 -5.07 -4.22
C GLY A 338 17.70 -5.36 -4.95
N LYS A 339 17.22 -6.60 -4.96
CA LYS A 339 16.00 -6.99 -5.66
C LYS A 339 14.77 -6.99 -4.77
N ILE A 340 13.65 -6.48 -5.30
CA ILE A 340 12.33 -6.61 -4.68
C ILE A 340 11.62 -7.82 -5.27
N VAL A 341 11.28 -8.79 -4.43
CA VAL A 341 10.42 -9.93 -4.79
C VAL A 341 9.02 -9.41 -5.04
N ASP A 342 8.54 -9.52 -6.28
CA ASP A 342 7.24 -9.01 -6.70
C ASP A 342 6.15 -10.09 -6.57
N LEU A 343 5.26 -9.91 -5.59
CA LEU A 343 4.11 -10.77 -5.31
C LEU A 343 2.79 -10.06 -5.68
N THR A 344 2.79 -9.18 -6.68
CA THR A 344 1.60 -8.40 -7.06
C THR A 344 0.72 -9.06 -8.10
N ASP A 345 1.14 -10.14 -8.72
CA ASP A 345 0.31 -10.89 -9.67
C ASP A 345 -0.87 -11.60 -8.98
N LYS A 346 -1.85 -12.06 -9.79
CA LYS A 346 -3.08 -12.68 -9.26
C LYS A 346 -2.84 -13.98 -8.49
N SER A 347 -1.77 -14.71 -8.77
CA SER A 347 -1.49 -16.00 -8.12
C SER A 347 -0.87 -15.82 -6.73
N HIS A 348 -0.15 -14.73 -6.51
CA HIS A 348 0.55 -14.40 -5.27
C HIS A 348 -0.15 -13.31 -4.44
N SER A 349 -1.19 -12.66 -4.97
CA SER A 349 -1.95 -11.64 -4.23
C SER A 349 -2.71 -12.21 -3.03
N VAL A 350 -2.93 -11.39 -2.02
CA VAL A 350 -3.76 -11.74 -0.87
C VAL A 350 -5.18 -11.21 -1.05
N TYR A 351 -6.16 -12.10 -0.88
CA TYR A 351 -7.58 -11.84 -1.12
C TYR A 351 -8.37 -11.83 0.18
N ASN A 352 -9.29 -10.85 0.34
CA ASN A 352 -10.28 -10.89 1.42
C ASN A 352 -11.70 -10.78 0.87
N GLN A 353 -12.64 -11.38 1.58
CA GLN A 353 -14.05 -11.30 1.31
C GLN A 353 -14.59 -9.97 1.85
N ILE A 354 -15.27 -9.19 0.99
CA ILE A 354 -15.98 -7.99 1.45
C ILE A 354 -17.15 -8.40 2.38
N LYS A 355 -17.41 -7.58 3.39
CA LYS A 355 -18.57 -7.76 4.25
C LYS A 355 -19.85 -7.45 3.48
N ARG A 356 -20.85 -8.29 3.67
CA ARG A 356 -22.18 -8.12 3.07
C ARG A 356 -23.27 -8.33 4.12
N GLY A 357 -24.36 -7.60 4.00
CA GLY A 357 -25.53 -7.72 4.86
C GLY A 357 -26.82 -7.60 4.07
N ASP A 358 -27.93 -7.59 4.79
CA ASP A 358 -29.27 -7.48 4.26
C ASP A 358 -30.08 -6.45 5.04
N ILE A 359 -31.23 -6.06 4.49
CA ILE A 359 -32.22 -5.24 5.17
C ILE A 359 -33.60 -5.88 5.05
N GLU A 360 -34.45 -5.65 6.05
CA GLU A 360 -35.85 -6.06 6.02
C GLU A 360 -36.74 -5.02 6.73
N GLY A 361 -38.02 -5.02 6.44
CA GLY A 361 -38.96 -4.10 7.05
C GLY A 361 -40.41 -4.43 6.73
N VAL A 362 -41.33 -3.71 7.40
CA VAL A 362 -42.77 -3.84 7.26
C VAL A 362 -43.39 -2.50 6.93
N LYS A 363 -44.18 -2.42 5.87
CA LYS A 363 -44.88 -1.22 5.43
C LYS A 363 -46.35 -1.22 5.86
N ILE A 364 -46.79 -0.15 6.50
CA ILE A 364 -48.20 0.08 6.88
C ILE A 364 -48.65 1.48 6.52
N GLY A 365 -49.93 1.67 6.34
CA GLY A 365 -50.58 2.99 6.21
C GLY A 365 -51.07 3.52 7.55
N ALA A 366 -51.20 4.82 7.67
CA ALA A 366 -51.75 5.49 8.84
C ALA A 366 -53.18 5.06 9.17
N GLY A 367 -53.65 5.38 10.37
CA GLY A 367 -55.01 5.14 10.84
C GLY A 367 -55.29 3.68 11.19
N THR A 368 -55.73 2.88 10.25
CA THR A 368 -56.08 1.46 10.49
C THR A 368 -54.84 0.56 10.63
N HIS A 369 -53.64 1.07 10.43
CA HIS A 369 -52.38 0.31 10.40
C HIS A 369 -52.42 -0.85 9.41
N LYS A 370 -53.17 -0.70 8.30
CA LYS A 370 -53.24 -1.70 7.24
C LYS A 370 -51.88 -1.91 6.61
N ARG A 371 -51.48 -3.15 6.47
CA ARG A 371 -50.27 -3.52 5.75
C ARG A 371 -50.42 -3.20 4.27
N LEU A 372 -49.39 -2.55 3.68
CA LEU A 372 -49.41 -2.11 2.29
C LEU A 372 -48.57 -3.07 1.44
N ALA A 373 -49.26 -3.85 0.60
CA ALA A 373 -48.65 -4.78 -0.34
C ALA A 373 -48.30 -4.08 -1.66
N GLY A 374 -47.22 -4.46 -2.28
CA GLY A 374 -46.83 -3.93 -3.59
C GLY A 374 -46.16 -2.56 -3.56
N VAL A 375 -45.73 -2.08 -2.40
CA VAL A 375 -45.01 -0.81 -2.25
C VAL A 375 -43.54 -1.01 -2.59
N PRO A 376 -43.01 -0.31 -3.61
CA PRO A 376 -41.62 -0.42 -4.00
C PRO A 376 -40.71 0.49 -3.15
N PHE A 377 -39.59 -0.07 -2.73
CA PHE A 377 -38.50 0.66 -2.08
C PHE A 377 -37.24 0.61 -2.96
N ARG A 378 -36.73 1.77 -3.33
CA ARG A 378 -35.44 1.89 -3.99
C ARG A 378 -34.34 1.91 -2.93
N ILE A 379 -33.34 1.04 -3.12
CA ILE A 379 -32.15 0.94 -2.30
C ILE A 379 -30.99 1.45 -3.17
N THR A 380 -30.36 2.56 -2.80
CA THR A 380 -29.28 3.19 -3.58
C THR A 380 -28.00 3.26 -2.77
N SER A 381 -26.89 2.68 -3.29
CA SER A 381 -25.55 2.84 -2.71
C SER A 381 -25.10 4.30 -2.81
N LYS A 382 -24.68 4.88 -1.70
CA LYS A 382 -24.13 6.25 -1.69
C LYS A 382 -22.77 6.35 -2.36
N THR A 383 -21.99 5.28 -2.34
CA THR A 383 -20.65 5.26 -2.90
C THR A 383 -20.65 5.06 -4.41
N THR A 384 -21.46 4.12 -4.90
CA THR A 384 -21.43 3.73 -6.32
C THR A 384 -22.58 4.33 -7.14
N GLY A 385 -23.68 4.74 -6.48
CA GLY A 385 -24.93 5.15 -7.14
C GLY A 385 -25.74 3.98 -7.69
N GLU A 386 -25.26 2.73 -7.55
CA GLU A 386 -25.99 1.53 -7.94
C GLU A 386 -27.29 1.44 -7.15
N SER A 387 -28.40 1.07 -7.80
CA SER A 387 -29.70 0.99 -7.14
C SER A 387 -30.48 -0.25 -7.58
N HIS A 388 -31.22 -0.82 -6.62
CA HIS A 388 -32.14 -1.94 -6.81
C HIS A 388 -33.47 -1.62 -6.13
N ILE A 389 -34.56 -2.27 -6.60
CA ILE A 389 -35.89 -2.10 -6.04
C ILE A 389 -36.34 -3.41 -5.40
N VAL A 390 -36.78 -3.33 -4.16
CA VAL A 390 -37.50 -4.40 -3.46
C VAL A 390 -38.94 -4.00 -3.25
N VAL A 391 -39.88 -4.93 -3.32
CA VAL A 391 -41.32 -4.66 -3.25
C VAL A 391 -41.95 -5.41 -2.09
N THR A 392 -42.84 -4.78 -1.32
CA THR A 392 -43.51 -5.42 -0.21
C THR A 392 -44.47 -6.53 -0.68
N ASP A 393 -44.48 -7.64 0.05
CA ASP A 393 -45.37 -8.78 -0.19
C ASP A 393 -46.83 -8.50 0.25
N LYS A 394 -47.69 -9.52 0.15
CA LYS A 394 -49.11 -9.43 0.61
C LYS A 394 -49.26 -9.08 2.09
N ASN A 395 -48.24 -9.27 2.90
CA ASN A 395 -48.22 -8.92 4.33
C ASN A 395 -47.54 -7.58 4.60
N GLY A 396 -47.22 -6.80 3.56
CA GLY A 396 -46.48 -5.55 3.67
C GLY A 396 -45.03 -5.72 4.08
N GLN A 397 -44.47 -6.92 3.99
CA GLN A 397 -43.10 -7.22 4.37
C GLN A 397 -42.17 -7.22 3.15
N PHE A 398 -40.94 -6.81 3.35
CA PHE A 398 -39.86 -6.96 2.37
C PHE A 398 -38.57 -7.35 3.08
N SER A 399 -37.72 -8.08 2.38
CA SER A 399 -36.35 -8.41 2.83
C SER A 399 -35.45 -8.62 1.62
N THR A 400 -34.18 -8.23 1.70
CA THR A 400 -33.16 -8.53 0.68
C THR A 400 -32.49 -9.87 0.92
N ALA A 401 -32.70 -10.50 2.06
CA ALA A 401 -32.06 -11.75 2.43
C ALA A 401 -32.48 -12.92 1.54
N SER A 402 -31.53 -13.78 1.19
CA SER A 402 -31.76 -14.98 0.36
C SER A 402 -32.73 -15.99 0.98
N SER A 403 -32.90 -15.99 2.31
CA SER A 403 -33.95 -16.76 3.00
C SER A 403 -35.35 -16.31 2.64
N TRP A 404 -35.53 -15.07 2.19
CA TRP A 404 -36.79 -14.53 1.70
C TRP A 404 -37.04 -14.92 0.24
N ALA A 405 -36.08 -14.61 -0.64
CA ALA A 405 -36.06 -15.00 -2.03
C ALA A 405 -34.60 -14.94 -2.55
N SER A 406 -34.26 -15.80 -3.52
CA SER A 406 -32.93 -15.73 -4.17
C SER A 406 -32.62 -14.32 -4.69
N HIS A 407 -31.40 -13.86 -4.49
CA HIS A 407 -30.95 -12.52 -4.88
C HIS A 407 -31.19 -12.21 -6.37
N LYS A 408 -31.21 -13.21 -7.24
CA LYS A 408 -31.48 -13.05 -8.68
C LYS A 408 -32.90 -12.61 -9.00
N VAL A 409 -33.85 -12.86 -8.10
CA VAL A 409 -35.29 -12.69 -8.38
C VAL A 409 -36.03 -11.89 -7.29
N ASN A 410 -35.34 -11.35 -6.31
CA ASN A 410 -35.92 -10.76 -5.11
C ASN A 410 -36.31 -9.28 -5.29
N THR A 411 -37.02 -8.90 -6.37
CA THR A 411 -37.41 -7.48 -6.53
C THR A 411 -38.89 -7.23 -6.56
N ASN A 412 -39.75 -8.21 -6.88
CA ASN A 412 -41.11 -7.92 -7.28
C ASN A 412 -42.16 -8.78 -6.59
N ALA A 413 -41.98 -9.16 -5.33
CA ALA A 413 -42.99 -9.95 -4.60
C ALA A 413 -43.50 -11.14 -5.41
N GLY A 414 -42.61 -11.86 -6.10
CA GLY A 414 -42.95 -13.02 -6.94
C GLY A 414 -43.32 -12.71 -8.39
N LYS A 415 -43.26 -11.45 -8.83
CA LYS A 415 -43.23 -11.12 -10.25
C LYS A 415 -41.79 -11.29 -10.73
N SER A 416 -41.58 -11.90 -11.91
CA SER A 416 -40.25 -12.01 -12.47
C SER A 416 -39.62 -10.63 -12.58
N SER A 417 -38.45 -10.47 -12.01
CA SER A 417 -37.64 -9.29 -12.18
C SER A 417 -36.39 -9.70 -12.94
N GLU A 418 -36.06 -8.93 -13.94
CA GLU A 418 -34.82 -9.10 -14.67
C GLU A 418 -33.61 -8.72 -13.81
N ASP A 419 -33.87 -7.90 -12.78
CA ASP A 419 -32.85 -7.33 -11.91
C ASP A 419 -33.08 -7.74 -10.45
N GLY A 420 -32.49 -8.80 -9.99
CA GLY A 420 -32.50 -9.19 -8.58
C GLY A 420 -31.97 -8.08 -7.67
N VAL A 421 -31.88 -8.34 -6.38
CA VAL A 421 -31.17 -7.46 -5.43
C VAL A 421 -29.81 -8.03 -5.14
N TRP A 422 -28.80 -7.50 -5.82
CA TRP A 422 -27.41 -7.85 -5.60
C TRP A 422 -26.51 -6.68 -5.98
N PHE A 423 -25.82 -6.10 -5.01
CA PHE A 423 -24.94 -4.97 -5.21
C PHE A 423 -23.53 -5.42 -5.57
N GLY A 424 -22.89 -4.70 -6.50
CA GLY A 424 -21.55 -4.98 -7.01
C GLY A 424 -21.58 -5.82 -8.29
N THR A 425 -20.38 -6.07 -8.84
CA THR A 425 -20.21 -6.67 -10.18
C THR A 425 -20.01 -8.18 -10.17
N SER A 426 -19.96 -8.81 -8.99
CA SER A 426 -19.85 -10.27 -8.87
C SER A 426 -21.20 -10.94 -9.12
N GLU A 427 -21.17 -12.23 -9.48
CA GLU A 427 -22.39 -13.04 -9.60
C GLU A 427 -23.11 -13.14 -8.25
N PRO A 428 -24.46 -13.05 -8.23
CA PRO A 428 -25.25 -13.21 -7.02
C PRO A 428 -24.99 -14.54 -6.32
N ASP A 429 -24.73 -14.47 -5.01
CA ASP A 429 -24.40 -15.63 -4.15
C ASP A 429 -25.33 -15.64 -2.93
N ASP A 430 -26.29 -16.55 -2.93
CA ASP A 430 -27.33 -16.67 -1.87
C ASP A 430 -26.74 -17.11 -0.50
N SER A 431 -25.46 -17.45 -0.41
CA SER A 431 -24.77 -17.73 0.87
C SER A 431 -24.29 -16.44 1.60
N LYS A 432 -24.43 -15.29 0.96
CA LYS A 432 -23.98 -13.97 1.41
C LYS A 432 -25.16 -13.00 1.48
N GLY A 433 -24.97 -11.82 2.08
CA GLY A 433 -25.93 -10.73 2.01
C GLY A 433 -25.92 -10.05 0.64
N ALA A 434 -27.07 -9.46 0.25
CA ALA A 434 -27.22 -8.77 -1.03
C ALA A 434 -26.45 -7.43 -1.09
N LEU A 435 -26.35 -6.73 0.04
CA LEU A 435 -25.77 -5.39 0.15
C LEU A 435 -24.31 -5.46 0.57
N LEU A 436 -23.44 -4.70 -0.09
CA LEU A 436 -22.02 -4.53 0.25
C LEU A 436 -21.86 -3.72 1.54
N TYR A 437 -20.70 -3.76 2.14
CA TYR A 437 -20.25 -2.78 3.14
C TYR A 437 -20.33 -1.38 2.54
N ASP A 438 -21.39 -0.62 2.92
CA ASP A 438 -21.68 0.71 2.39
C ASP A 438 -22.76 1.40 3.21
N THR A 439 -23.05 2.67 2.86
CA THR A 439 -24.24 3.40 3.28
C THR A 439 -25.23 3.44 2.13
N TYR A 440 -26.48 3.11 2.40
CA TYR A 440 -27.57 3.07 1.43
C TYR A 440 -28.61 4.11 1.75
N VAL A 441 -29.16 4.74 0.73
CA VAL A 441 -30.38 5.55 0.81
C VAL A 441 -31.56 4.65 0.47
N ILE A 442 -32.53 4.57 1.37
CA ILE A 442 -33.80 3.84 1.19
C ILE A 442 -34.89 4.86 0.89
N GLU A 443 -35.51 4.73 -0.27
CA GLU A 443 -36.54 5.65 -0.77
C GLU A 443 -37.81 4.87 -1.10
N GLU A 444 -38.92 5.26 -0.51
CA GLU A 444 -40.24 4.75 -0.91
C GLU A 444 -40.66 5.39 -2.22
N LEU A 445 -41.20 4.60 -3.16
CA LEU A 445 -41.71 5.09 -4.43
C LEU A 445 -43.23 5.08 -4.47
N LYS A 446 -43.84 6.09 -5.14
CA LYS A 446 -45.30 6.20 -5.32
C LYS A 446 -45.80 5.03 -6.16
N CYS A 447 -46.94 4.46 -5.75
CA CYS A 447 -47.64 3.39 -6.43
C CYS A 447 -49.12 3.39 -6.04
N ASP A 448 -49.94 2.53 -6.68
CA ASP A 448 -51.38 2.44 -6.37
C ASP A 448 -51.67 2.05 -4.91
N SER A 449 -50.77 1.24 -4.30
CA SER A 449 -50.96 0.75 -2.93
C SER A 449 -50.71 1.80 -1.85
N ASN A 450 -49.96 2.85 -2.15
CA ASN A 450 -49.72 3.99 -1.26
C ASN A 450 -50.39 5.29 -1.76
N ALA A 451 -51.31 5.21 -2.74
CA ALA A 451 -52.10 6.35 -3.18
C ALA A 451 -52.90 6.92 -2.01
N GLY A 452 -52.93 8.26 -1.84
CA GLY A 452 -53.58 8.94 -0.72
C GLY A 452 -52.76 8.95 0.58
N PHE A 453 -51.55 8.45 0.55
CA PHE A 453 -50.58 8.58 1.64
C PHE A 453 -49.39 9.45 1.24
N LYS A 454 -48.90 10.19 2.22
CA LYS A 454 -47.62 10.90 2.13
C LYS A 454 -46.50 9.88 2.31
N LEU A 455 -45.58 9.80 1.33
CA LEU A 455 -44.43 8.88 1.38
C LEU A 455 -43.52 9.22 2.56
N ILE A 456 -42.92 8.19 3.17
CA ILE A 456 -41.88 8.42 4.19
C ILE A 456 -40.69 9.15 3.57
N PRO A 457 -40.04 10.08 4.29
CA PRO A 457 -38.81 10.68 3.81
C PRO A 457 -37.74 9.62 3.57
N ALA A 458 -36.93 9.79 2.54
CA ALA A 458 -35.76 8.92 2.30
C ALA A 458 -34.81 8.96 3.52
N PHE A 459 -34.31 7.82 3.89
CA PHE A 459 -33.43 7.67 5.05
C PHE A 459 -32.20 6.79 4.73
N GLU A 460 -31.18 6.86 5.58
CA GLU A 460 -29.94 6.14 5.37
C GLU A 460 -29.84 4.90 6.27
N VAL A 461 -29.24 3.84 5.70
CA VAL A 461 -28.91 2.59 6.39
C VAL A 461 -27.46 2.24 6.14
N VAL A 462 -26.71 1.88 7.20
CA VAL A 462 -25.31 1.53 7.11
C VAL A 462 -25.13 0.02 7.26
N VAL A 463 -24.64 -0.64 6.21
CA VAL A 463 -24.25 -2.05 6.24
C VAL A 463 -22.78 -2.14 6.61
N SER A 464 -22.47 -2.45 7.88
CA SER A 464 -21.11 -2.52 8.42
C SER A 464 -20.70 -3.88 8.96
N ARG A 465 -21.66 -4.80 9.09
CA ARG A 465 -21.45 -6.14 9.65
C ARG A 465 -21.76 -7.23 8.63
N ASN A 466 -20.93 -8.27 8.63
CA ASN A 466 -21.10 -9.39 7.72
C ASN A 466 -22.25 -10.30 8.15
N LYS A 467 -23.09 -10.71 7.18
CA LYS A 467 -24.22 -11.65 7.38
C LYS A 467 -25.23 -11.18 8.44
N VAL A 468 -25.45 -9.88 8.56
CA VAL A 468 -26.44 -9.30 9.45
C VAL A 468 -27.58 -8.76 8.59
N THR A 469 -28.81 -9.17 8.88
CA THR A 469 -30.02 -8.51 8.34
C THR A 469 -30.39 -7.37 9.29
N ILE A 470 -30.47 -6.15 8.76
CA ILE A 470 -30.86 -4.96 9.51
C ILE A 470 -32.38 -4.84 9.44
N ASP A 471 -33.06 -4.99 10.58
CA ASP A 471 -34.50 -4.79 10.70
C ASP A 471 -34.80 -3.29 10.78
N LEU A 472 -35.48 -2.77 9.76
CA LEU A 472 -35.93 -1.37 9.69
C LEU A 472 -37.21 -1.13 10.51
N GLY A 473 -37.77 -2.20 11.08
CA GLY A 473 -39.03 -2.14 11.84
C GLY A 473 -40.26 -1.85 10.98
N THR A 474 -41.20 -1.11 11.54
CA THR A 474 -42.44 -0.73 10.87
C THR A 474 -42.34 0.67 10.29
N LEU A 475 -42.44 0.76 8.97
CA LEU A 475 -42.44 1.99 8.20
C LEU A 475 -43.90 2.45 7.96
N THR A 476 -44.30 3.56 8.56
CA THR A 476 -45.67 4.03 8.55
C THR A 476 -45.83 5.27 7.67
N ASP A 477 -46.75 5.24 6.68
CA ASP A 477 -47.16 6.43 5.95
C ASP A 477 -48.19 7.22 6.72
N GLU A 478 -48.18 8.53 6.59
CA GLU A 478 -49.24 9.42 7.03
C GLU A 478 -50.27 9.64 5.89
N TYR A 479 -51.52 10.03 6.22
CA TYR A 479 -52.47 10.44 5.20
C TYR A 479 -51.95 11.69 4.48
N GLU A 480 -52.11 11.70 3.15
CA GLU A 480 -51.92 12.90 2.35
C GLU A 480 -53.10 13.82 2.64
N LYS A 481 -52.90 14.96 3.27
CA LYS A 481 -53.94 15.95 3.51
C LYS A 481 -54.30 16.62 2.19
N GLU A 482 -55.59 16.59 1.82
CA GLU A 482 -56.08 17.33 0.68
C GLU A 482 -56.07 18.83 1.03
N ILE A 483 -55.45 19.66 0.19
CA ILE A 483 -55.46 21.11 0.37
C ILE A 483 -56.79 21.61 -0.16
N THR A 484 -57.55 22.32 0.69
CA THR A 484 -58.82 22.94 0.33
C THR A 484 -58.67 24.45 0.18
N ILE A 485 -59.43 25.04 -0.75
CA ILE A 485 -59.50 26.48 -1.01
C ILE A 485 -60.92 26.96 -0.75
N HIS A 486 -61.08 27.97 0.10
CA HIS A 486 -62.30 28.73 0.31
C HIS A 486 -61.97 30.19 0.05
N THR A 487 -62.85 30.84 -0.79
CA THR A 487 -62.56 32.20 -1.23
C THR A 487 -63.72 33.11 -1.13
N THR A 488 -63.47 34.41 -1.00
CA THR A 488 -64.49 35.45 -0.97
C THR A 488 -64.03 36.71 -1.67
N ALA A 489 -64.55 36.97 -2.85
CA ALA A 489 -64.24 38.13 -3.64
C ALA A 489 -65.15 39.33 -3.31
N THR A 490 -64.55 40.51 -3.14
CA THR A 490 -65.32 41.75 -2.82
C THR A 490 -64.62 42.96 -3.47
N ASP A 491 -65.36 44.10 -3.51
CA ASP A 491 -64.76 45.38 -3.81
C ASP A 491 -63.69 45.74 -2.76
N LYS A 492 -62.46 45.96 -3.17
CA LYS A 492 -61.34 46.30 -2.26
C LYS A 492 -61.65 47.58 -1.43
N LYS A 493 -62.45 48.49 -1.94
CA LYS A 493 -62.76 49.77 -1.31
C LYS A 493 -63.87 49.69 -0.29
N THR A 494 -64.92 48.96 -0.59
CA THR A 494 -66.15 48.92 0.21
C THR A 494 -66.35 47.64 0.97
N GLY A 495 -65.69 46.54 0.55
CA GLY A 495 -65.97 45.20 1.07
C GLY A 495 -67.26 44.57 0.59
N GLU A 496 -67.95 45.18 -0.34
CA GLU A 496 -69.26 44.75 -0.84
C GLU A 496 -69.16 43.86 -2.09
N LYS A 497 -70.20 43.14 -2.42
CA LYS A 497 -70.35 42.30 -3.62
C LYS A 497 -70.77 43.09 -4.88
N MET A 498 -70.91 44.37 -4.77
CA MET A 498 -71.30 45.26 -5.86
C MET A 498 -70.33 46.40 -6.02
N ILE A 499 -69.85 46.57 -7.24
CA ILE A 499 -68.85 47.62 -7.61
C ILE A 499 -69.44 48.47 -8.70
N VAL A 500 -69.38 49.78 -8.55
CA VAL A 500 -69.82 50.70 -9.62
C VAL A 500 -68.85 50.73 -10.77
N ALA A 501 -69.28 50.49 -12.00
CA ALA A 501 -68.49 50.53 -13.20
C ALA A 501 -67.57 51.76 -13.27
N GLY A 502 -66.28 51.55 -13.52
CA GLY A 502 -65.26 52.62 -13.52
C GLY A 502 -63.90 52.20 -14.02
N LYS A 503 -63.02 53.20 -14.19
CA LYS A 503 -61.63 52.95 -14.74
C LYS A 503 -60.70 52.25 -13.79
N ASP A 504 -60.95 52.27 -12.49
CA ASP A 504 -60.06 51.67 -11.49
C ASP A 504 -60.83 50.74 -10.61
N ILE A 505 -61.26 49.62 -11.17
CA ILE A 505 -61.88 48.51 -10.42
C ILE A 505 -60.84 47.74 -9.70
N LYS A 506 -61.03 47.44 -8.41
CA LYS A 506 -60.19 46.60 -7.61
C LYS A 506 -60.98 45.56 -6.87
N ILE A 507 -60.98 44.34 -7.34
CA ILE A 507 -61.48 43.19 -6.65
C ILE A 507 -60.39 42.61 -5.76
N VAL A 508 -60.69 42.44 -4.48
CA VAL A 508 -59.84 41.68 -3.57
C VAL A 508 -60.51 40.36 -3.30
N ASP A 509 -59.79 39.29 -3.41
CA ASP A 509 -60.24 37.97 -3.03
C ASP A 509 -59.44 37.51 -1.78
N GLU A 510 -60.14 37.21 -0.73
CA GLU A 510 -59.66 36.63 0.49
C GLU A 510 -59.72 35.11 0.36
N VAL A 511 -58.54 34.48 0.24
CA VAL A 511 -58.40 33.03 -0.01
C VAL A 511 -57.93 32.34 1.25
N THR A 512 -58.78 31.53 1.85
CA THR A 512 -58.46 30.66 2.97
C THR A 512 -58.03 29.28 2.46
N LEU A 513 -56.81 28.92 2.75
CA LEU A 513 -56.17 27.66 2.40
C LEU A 513 -56.05 26.78 3.66
N ASP A 514 -56.45 25.51 3.57
CA ASP A 514 -56.35 24.55 4.67
C ASP A 514 -55.69 23.26 4.16
N GLY A 515 -54.78 22.66 4.92
CA GLY A 515 -54.00 21.49 4.54
C GLY A 515 -52.59 21.81 3.96
N LEU A 516 -52.13 23.08 4.09
CA LEU A 516 -50.80 23.48 3.65
C LEU A 516 -49.69 22.78 4.45
N GLU A 517 -48.55 22.55 3.83
CA GLU A 517 -47.35 22.03 4.51
C GLU A 517 -46.44 23.19 4.92
N THR A 518 -46.26 23.35 6.23
CA THR A 518 -45.43 24.43 6.78
C THR A 518 -44.00 24.40 6.20
N GLY A 519 -43.52 25.57 5.78
CA GLY A 519 -42.18 25.73 5.16
C GLY A 519 -42.16 25.53 3.64
N ARG A 520 -43.21 24.99 3.02
CA ARG A 520 -43.33 24.87 1.57
C ARG A 520 -43.69 26.21 0.90
N LYS A 521 -43.21 26.34 -0.34
CA LYS A 521 -43.51 27.52 -1.18
C LYS A 521 -44.68 27.23 -2.10
N TYR A 522 -45.65 28.12 -2.06
CA TYR A 522 -46.83 28.04 -2.90
C TYR A 522 -46.98 29.28 -3.77
N LYS A 523 -47.64 29.10 -4.92
CA LYS A 523 -48.09 30.18 -5.81
C LYS A 523 -49.59 30.04 -6.02
N LEU A 524 -50.33 31.04 -5.56
CA LEU A 524 -51.75 31.22 -5.91
C LEU A 524 -51.83 32.00 -7.23
N SER A 525 -52.54 31.47 -8.20
CA SER A 525 -52.77 32.09 -9.51
C SER A 525 -54.25 32.22 -9.73
N GLY A 526 -54.73 33.45 -9.87
CA GLY A 526 -56.15 33.68 -10.05
C GLY A 526 -56.45 34.60 -11.23
N TRP A 527 -57.70 34.52 -11.73
CA TRP A 527 -58.20 35.33 -12.83
C TRP A 527 -59.68 35.58 -12.73
N GLN A 528 -60.20 36.58 -13.46
CA GLN A 528 -61.60 36.94 -13.50
C GLN A 528 -62.29 36.26 -14.68
N MET A 529 -63.51 35.74 -14.43
CA MET A 529 -64.42 35.20 -15.43
C MET A 529 -65.65 36.10 -15.55
N VAL A 530 -66.27 36.20 -16.75
CA VAL A 530 -67.56 36.79 -16.98
C VAL A 530 -68.60 35.67 -16.86
N LYS A 531 -69.49 35.75 -15.83
CA LYS A 531 -70.37 34.66 -15.49
C LYS A 531 -71.38 34.35 -16.62
N GLU A 532 -71.91 35.35 -17.22
CA GLU A 532 -72.93 35.25 -18.28
C GLU A 532 -72.41 34.59 -19.55
N GLU A 533 -71.12 34.76 -19.81
CA GLU A 533 -70.44 34.26 -21.01
C GLU A 533 -69.65 32.94 -20.74
N ASN A 534 -69.53 32.61 -19.46
CA ASN A 534 -68.63 31.52 -19.02
C ASN A 534 -67.25 31.59 -19.69
N ALA A 535 -66.72 32.80 -19.79
CA ALA A 535 -65.48 33.12 -20.49
C ALA A 535 -64.52 33.93 -19.59
N GLU A 536 -63.21 33.85 -19.87
CA GLU A 536 -62.20 34.69 -19.19
C GLU A 536 -62.44 36.20 -19.49
N LEU A 537 -62.37 37.03 -18.45
CA LEU A 537 -62.49 38.47 -18.61
C LEU A 537 -61.22 39.00 -19.32
N LEU A 538 -61.42 39.59 -20.50
CA LEU A 538 -60.36 40.23 -21.27
C LEU A 538 -60.55 41.76 -21.30
N ILE A 539 -59.56 42.50 -20.87
CA ILE A 539 -59.50 43.95 -21.03
C ILE A 539 -58.37 44.26 -22.03
N ASP A 540 -58.70 44.97 -23.11
CA ASP A 540 -57.79 45.22 -24.21
C ASP A 540 -57.09 43.97 -24.76
N GLY A 541 -57.80 42.83 -24.79
CA GLY A 541 -57.33 41.54 -25.28
C GLY A 541 -56.40 40.82 -24.31
N LYS A 542 -56.23 41.30 -23.07
CA LYS A 542 -55.44 40.65 -22.02
C LYS A 542 -56.34 40.16 -20.90
N ARG A 543 -56.07 38.94 -20.42
CA ARG A 543 -56.76 38.34 -19.28
C ARG A 543 -56.51 39.20 -18.03
N VAL A 544 -57.56 39.40 -17.25
CA VAL A 544 -57.45 39.99 -15.92
C VAL A 544 -57.07 38.92 -14.94
N ASP A 545 -55.80 38.82 -14.64
CA ASP A 545 -55.24 37.83 -13.73
C ASP A 545 -54.28 38.48 -12.71
N SER A 546 -53.98 37.72 -11.65
CA SER A 546 -53.05 38.09 -10.60
C SER A 546 -52.42 36.84 -10.00
N ASN A 547 -51.23 37.00 -9.43
CA ASN A 547 -50.47 35.92 -8.81
C ASN A 547 -49.91 36.37 -7.45
N TYR A 548 -49.98 35.46 -6.48
CA TYR A 548 -49.37 35.67 -5.17
C TYR A 548 -48.49 34.49 -4.78
N THR A 549 -47.25 34.73 -4.36
CA THR A 549 -46.31 33.69 -3.94
C THR A 549 -45.99 33.85 -2.47
N PHE A 550 -46.07 32.75 -1.71
CA PHE A 550 -45.84 32.75 -0.28
C PHE A 550 -45.13 31.46 0.18
N THR A 551 -44.59 31.50 1.40
CA THR A 551 -44.15 30.29 2.12
C THR A 551 -45.17 30.03 3.23
N ALA A 552 -45.67 28.80 3.32
CA ALA A 552 -46.62 28.46 4.37
C ALA A 552 -45.93 28.53 5.75
N ASP A 553 -46.45 29.33 6.66
CA ASP A 553 -46.02 29.43 8.06
C ASP A 553 -46.83 28.55 8.99
N SER A 554 -47.99 28.11 8.52
CA SER A 554 -48.97 27.28 9.24
C SER A 554 -49.74 26.39 8.26
N GLU A 555 -50.39 25.37 8.77
CA GLU A 555 -51.23 24.45 7.99
C GLU A 555 -52.47 25.14 7.39
N LYS A 556 -52.98 26.18 8.08
CA LYS A 556 -54.08 26.98 7.64
C LYS A 556 -53.69 28.44 7.53
N MET A 557 -53.86 29.03 6.34
CA MET A 557 -53.52 30.41 6.04
C MET A 557 -54.64 31.11 5.29
N THR A 558 -54.77 32.41 5.51
CA THR A 558 -55.57 33.28 4.66
C THR A 558 -54.66 34.26 3.95
N VAL A 559 -54.80 34.37 2.65
CA VAL A 559 -54.03 35.28 1.78
C VAL A 559 -54.96 36.13 0.93
N GLU A 560 -54.57 37.34 0.60
CA GLU A 560 -55.33 38.22 -0.27
C GLU A 560 -54.67 38.31 -1.65
N ILE A 561 -55.47 38.20 -2.69
CA ILE A 561 -55.08 38.46 -4.07
C ILE A 561 -55.91 39.59 -4.64
N THR A 562 -55.32 40.55 -5.32
CA THR A 562 -56.01 41.73 -5.84
C THR A 562 -55.94 41.79 -7.36
N TYR A 563 -57.10 42.03 -7.98
CA TYR A 563 -57.26 42.22 -9.41
C TYR A 563 -57.57 43.68 -9.67
N SER A 564 -56.87 44.31 -10.62
CA SER A 564 -57.06 45.73 -10.96
C SER A 564 -57.23 45.89 -12.47
N PHE A 565 -58.31 46.54 -12.90
CA PHE A 565 -58.61 46.66 -14.32
C PHE A 565 -59.57 47.84 -14.61
N ASP A 566 -59.69 48.24 -15.86
CA ASP A 566 -60.73 49.20 -16.33
C ASP A 566 -62.03 48.46 -16.58
N GLY A 567 -62.98 48.62 -15.67
CA GLY A 567 -64.30 48.03 -15.76
C GLY A 567 -65.41 49.01 -16.23
N SER A 568 -65.05 50.10 -16.89
CA SER A 568 -65.96 51.12 -17.34
C SER A 568 -67.06 50.58 -18.30
N ALA A 569 -66.71 49.54 -19.07
CA ALA A 569 -67.64 48.92 -20.04
C ALA A 569 -68.35 47.67 -19.49
N LEU A 570 -68.17 47.31 -18.23
CA LEU A 570 -68.69 46.05 -17.65
C LEU A 570 -69.96 46.21 -16.83
N GLY A 571 -70.58 47.36 -16.90
CA GLY A 571 -71.84 47.58 -16.16
C GLY A 571 -72.93 46.54 -16.45
N GLY A 572 -73.50 45.95 -15.42
CA GLY A 572 -74.48 44.86 -15.47
C GLY A 572 -73.91 43.45 -15.52
N GLN A 573 -72.61 43.26 -15.56
CA GLN A 573 -71.97 41.93 -15.62
C GLN A 573 -71.62 41.40 -14.21
N ASN A 574 -71.73 40.10 -14.04
CA ASN A 574 -71.23 39.37 -12.87
C ASN A 574 -69.89 38.82 -13.19
N LEU A 575 -68.90 39.16 -12.36
CA LEU A 575 -67.53 38.63 -12.46
C LEU A 575 -67.30 37.59 -11.37
N VAL A 576 -66.70 36.45 -11.75
CA VAL A 576 -66.41 35.36 -10.84
C VAL A 576 -64.93 35.15 -10.82
N THR A 577 -64.31 35.08 -9.63
CA THR A 577 -62.88 34.87 -9.45
C THR A 577 -62.59 33.36 -9.44
N PHE A 578 -61.61 32.92 -10.24
CA PHE A 578 -61.13 31.55 -10.28
C PHE A 578 -59.72 31.52 -9.78
N GLU A 579 -59.34 30.47 -8.98
CA GLU A 579 -57.98 30.28 -8.44
C GLU A 579 -57.48 28.88 -8.66
N GLU A 580 -56.14 28.79 -8.82
CA GLU A 580 -55.34 27.59 -8.78
C GLU A 580 -54.16 27.78 -7.82
N LEU A 581 -53.92 26.79 -6.97
CA LEU A 581 -52.77 26.75 -6.07
C LEU A 581 -51.73 25.77 -6.58
N TYR A 582 -50.55 26.23 -6.69
CA TYR A 582 -49.37 25.43 -7.11
C TYR A 582 -48.35 25.32 -5.98
N ASP A 583 -47.84 24.11 -5.73
CA ASP A 583 -46.60 23.90 -4.98
C ASP A 583 -45.43 24.24 -5.93
N ILE A 584 -44.63 25.22 -5.52
CA ILE A 584 -43.46 25.68 -6.26
C ILE A 584 -42.16 25.46 -5.49
N SER A 585 -42.12 24.49 -4.57
CA SER A 585 -40.92 24.10 -3.83
C SER A 585 -39.83 23.62 -4.77
N ASN A 586 -40.19 23.00 -5.90
CA ASN A 586 -39.35 22.83 -7.06
C ASN A 586 -39.72 23.84 -8.17
N PRO A 587 -38.99 24.96 -8.33
CA PRO A 587 -39.34 26.00 -9.30
C PRO A 587 -39.33 25.53 -10.77
N LYS A 588 -38.67 24.42 -11.08
CA LYS A 588 -38.61 23.86 -12.44
C LYS A 588 -39.83 23.00 -12.79
N GLU A 589 -40.55 22.50 -11.80
CA GLU A 589 -41.67 21.60 -11.96
C GLU A 589 -42.80 21.98 -10.97
N PRO A 590 -43.53 23.09 -11.21
CA PRO A 590 -44.67 23.46 -10.39
C PRO A 590 -45.75 22.39 -10.43
N VAL A 591 -46.28 21.99 -9.27
CA VAL A 591 -47.35 21.01 -9.17
C VAL A 591 -48.63 21.69 -8.72
N LYS A 592 -49.74 21.58 -9.51
CA LYS A 592 -51.03 22.06 -9.08
C LYS A 592 -51.56 21.17 -7.95
N VAL A 593 -51.88 21.77 -6.78
CA VAL A 593 -52.24 21.04 -5.55
C VAL A 593 -53.66 21.29 -5.11
N ALA A 594 -54.32 22.38 -5.58
CA ALA A 594 -55.72 22.64 -5.34
C ALA A 594 -56.24 23.66 -6.36
N GLU A 595 -57.54 23.76 -6.53
CA GLU A 595 -58.21 24.76 -7.35
C GLU A 595 -59.60 25.08 -6.82
N HIS A 596 -60.09 26.30 -7.10
CA HIS A 596 -61.47 26.72 -6.93
C HIS A 596 -61.94 27.39 -8.21
N LYS A 597 -62.83 26.74 -8.96
CA LYS A 597 -63.32 27.16 -10.29
C LYS A 597 -64.77 26.88 -10.47
N ASP A 598 -65.60 27.35 -9.54
CA ASP A 598 -67.09 27.26 -9.67
C ASP A 598 -67.63 28.57 -10.18
N ILE A 599 -68.06 28.59 -11.45
CA ILE A 599 -68.70 29.77 -12.06
C ILE A 599 -69.99 30.22 -11.38
N ASN A 600 -70.62 29.37 -10.56
CA ASN A 600 -71.81 29.63 -9.85
C ASN A 600 -71.62 29.97 -8.37
N ASP A 601 -70.38 30.04 -7.92
CA ASP A 601 -70.13 30.39 -6.53
C ASP A 601 -70.41 31.87 -6.24
N ASP A 602 -71.47 32.09 -5.42
CA ASP A 602 -71.85 33.44 -5.00
C ASP A 602 -70.79 34.10 -4.10
N GLY A 603 -69.96 33.28 -3.38
CA GLY A 603 -68.82 33.76 -2.61
C GLY A 603 -67.72 34.42 -3.47
N GLN A 604 -67.54 33.96 -4.71
CA GLN A 604 -66.59 34.50 -5.66
C GLN A 604 -67.22 35.50 -6.68
N THR A 605 -68.51 35.70 -6.64
CA THR A 605 -69.22 36.56 -7.59
C THR A 605 -69.32 38.01 -7.11
N VAL A 606 -68.93 38.94 -7.96
CA VAL A 606 -69.03 40.39 -7.77
C VAL A 606 -69.81 41.00 -8.95
N LEU A 607 -70.86 41.75 -8.68
CA LEU A 607 -71.61 42.43 -9.68
C LEU A 607 -70.98 43.82 -9.99
N ILE A 608 -70.68 44.08 -11.25
CA ILE A 608 -70.38 45.41 -11.69
C ILE A 608 -71.67 46.15 -12.04
N THR A 609 -72.02 47.12 -11.24
CA THR A 609 -73.30 47.85 -11.41
C THR A 609 -73.14 48.96 -12.47
N GLU A 610 -74.26 49.25 -13.17
CA GLU A 610 -74.29 50.36 -14.11
C GLU A 610 -74.14 51.71 -13.40
N ARG A 611 -73.49 52.65 -14.11
CA ARG A 611 -73.46 54.05 -13.68
C ARG A 611 -74.82 54.69 -14.02
N ILE A 612 -75.70 54.90 -13.07
CA ILE A 612 -76.91 55.59 -13.27
C ILE A 612 -76.70 57.09 -13.07
N ILE A 613 -76.84 57.89 -14.14
CA ILE A 613 -76.90 59.34 -14.06
C ILE A 613 -78.34 59.80 -14.05
N LYS A 614 -78.75 60.40 -12.97
CA LYS A 614 -80.10 61.03 -12.87
C LYS A 614 -79.89 62.53 -13.06
N ILE A 615 -80.47 63.10 -14.14
CA ILE A 615 -80.48 64.52 -14.37
C ILE A 615 -81.82 65.04 -13.96
N HIS A 616 -81.86 66.02 -13.08
CA HIS A 616 -83.04 66.77 -12.72
C HIS A 616 -82.86 68.22 -13.17
N THR A 617 -83.77 68.69 -14.02
CA THR A 617 -83.72 70.08 -14.48
C THR A 617 -84.96 70.80 -13.87
N THR A 618 -84.72 71.97 -13.40
CA THR A 618 -85.74 72.85 -12.91
C THR A 618 -85.67 74.16 -13.71
N ALA A 619 -86.72 74.49 -14.39
CA ALA A 619 -86.89 75.80 -15.01
C ALA A 619 -87.42 76.80 -13.96
N THR A 620 -86.76 77.93 -13.89
CA THR A 620 -87.16 79.00 -12.99
C THR A 620 -87.22 80.29 -13.80
N ASP A 621 -88.03 81.30 -13.42
CA ASP A 621 -87.99 82.65 -13.95
C ASP A 621 -86.71 83.34 -13.53
N LYS A 622 -86.45 84.54 -14.02
CA LYS A 622 -85.21 85.30 -13.75
C LYS A 622 -85.02 85.62 -12.23
N ASN A 623 -86.03 85.44 -11.41
CA ASN A 623 -85.93 85.66 -9.96
C ASN A 623 -85.87 84.37 -9.16
N GLY A 624 -85.73 83.20 -9.80
CA GLY A 624 -85.57 81.87 -9.14
C GLY A 624 -86.88 81.21 -8.75
N LYS A 625 -88.02 81.65 -9.20
CA LYS A 625 -89.34 81.04 -8.96
C LYS A 625 -89.66 79.94 -9.98
N LYS A 626 -90.27 78.86 -9.52
CA LYS A 626 -90.65 77.71 -10.37
C LYS A 626 -91.92 77.94 -11.23
N GLU A 627 -92.67 78.95 -10.91
CA GLU A 627 -93.92 79.29 -11.63
C GLU A 627 -93.77 80.62 -12.37
N ILE A 628 -94.13 80.68 -13.66
CA ILE A 628 -94.14 81.89 -14.48
C ILE A 628 -95.63 82.38 -14.40
N GLU A 629 -95.84 83.55 -13.80
CA GLU A 629 -97.11 84.23 -13.86
C GLU A 629 -97.26 84.83 -15.28
N ALA A 630 -98.42 84.52 -15.88
CA ALA A 630 -98.77 85.05 -17.22
C ALA A 630 -99.07 86.54 -17.24
#